data_51d5b765ad39145b048df05ee2b57781
#
_entry.id   51d5b765ad39145b048df05ee2b57781
#
_cell.length_a   1.000
_cell.length_b   1.000
_cell.length_c   1.000
_cell.angle_alpha   90.00
_cell.angle_beta   90.00
_cell.angle_gamma   90.00
#
_symmetry.space_group_name_H-M   'P 1'
#
loop_
_entity.id
_entity.type
_entity.pdbx_description
1 polymer ?
#
loop_
_entity_poly.entity_id
_entity_poly.type
_entity_poly.pdbx_seq_one_letter_code
_entity_poly.pdbx_strand_id
1 'polypeptide(L)'
;MPANSALRRITKKALYSLLGDSSYKYFQAASKAMDIRNGSWSEPELELIPFAIRPGETALDLGANFGLYSYHISRALGAAGRVYAFEPVPFTFETLQLVAKILRFKNVTRFEKGCGEKAGKISFEVPVQASGAFAAGQAYIGGRRDDREGKETQVRWASTREVVCEVIRLDDFLPEINELSLIKCDIEGAELFAFRGARKLIGKHLPTVICEINPWFLEGFGVRLEELTAFFFDQDYRLYHYRSQDGESALVPVETRDVVEDNYVFIHPQRLSRFASILVGGA
;
A
#
# COMPACT_ATOMS: atom_id res chain seq x y z
N MET A 1 3.15 -13.61 19.90
CA MET A 1 3.18 -14.90 19.18
C MET A 1 3.54 -14.61 17.73
N PRO A 2 4.45 -15.36 17.10
CA PRO A 2 4.82 -15.10 15.69
C PRO A 2 3.59 -15.17 14.79
N ALA A 3 3.53 -14.29 13.78
CA ALA A 3 2.38 -14.11 12.88
C ALA A 3 1.93 -15.43 12.20
N ASN A 4 2.83 -16.38 11.99
CA ASN A 4 2.63 -17.65 11.28
C ASN A 4 2.53 -18.90 12.15
N SER A 5 2.23 -18.80 13.44
CA SER A 5 2.13 -20.01 14.28
C SER A 5 0.94 -20.89 13.89
N ALA A 6 1.13 -22.23 13.90
CA ALA A 6 0.07 -23.21 13.59
C ALA A 6 -1.17 -23.02 14.50
N LEU A 7 -0.94 -22.66 15.75
CA LEU A 7 -2.00 -22.36 16.72
C LEU A 7 -2.84 -21.15 16.28
N ARG A 8 -2.19 -20.08 15.78
CA ARG A 8 -2.90 -18.87 15.28
C ARG A 8 -3.76 -19.22 14.05
N ARG A 9 -3.30 -20.11 13.17
CA ARG A 9 -4.09 -20.58 12.01
C ARG A 9 -5.31 -21.40 12.42
N ILE A 10 -5.16 -22.32 13.39
CA ILE A 10 -6.25 -23.14 13.90
C ILE A 10 -7.29 -22.27 14.60
N THR A 11 -6.84 -21.34 15.43
CA THR A 11 -7.72 -20.38 16.14
C THR A 11 -8.50 -19.51 15.17
N LYS A 12 -7.84 -18.99 14.10
CA LYS A 12 -8.50 -18.20 13.05
C LYS A 12 -9.58 -19.03 12.35
N LYS A 13 -9.30 -20.27 11.98
CA LYS A 13 -10.24 -21.17 11.31
C LYS A 13 -11.46 -21.46 12.20
N ALA A 14 -11.24 -21.79 13.46
CA ALA A 14 -12.31 -22.06 14.42
C ALA A 14 -13.19 -20.83 14.67
N LEU A 15 -12.58 -19.66 14.87
CA LEU A 15 -13.27 -18.40 15.05
C LEU A 15 -14.11 -18.00 13.83
N TYR A 16 -13.54 -18.15 12.63
CA TYR A 16 -14.26 -17.85 11.39
C TYR A 16 -15.49 -18.78 11.21
N SER A 17 -15.31 -20.09 11.46
CA SER A 17 -16.38 -21.07 11.36
C SER A 17 -17.53 -20.82 12.35
N LEU A 18 -17.21 -20.25 13.54
CA LEU A 18 -18.19 -19.98 14.60
C LEU A 18 -18.88 -18.62 14.45
N LEU A 19 -18.16 -17.62 13.94
CA LEU A 19 -18.62 -16.22 13.99
C LEU A 19 -19.17 -15.70 12.66
N GLY A 20 -18.83 -16.36 11.53
CA GLY A 20 -19.16 -15.88 10.19
C GLY A 20 -18.44 -14.57 9.82
N ASP A 21 -18.59 -14.11 8.55
CA ASP A 21 -17.92 -12.91 8.01
C ASP A 21 -18.13 -11.66 8.86
N SER A 22 -19.37 -11.43 9.30
CA SER A 22 -19.77 -10.21 9.98
C SER A 22 -19.12 -10.01 11.35
N SER A 23 -18.82 -11.08 12.07
CA SER A 23 -18.20 -11.01 13.40
C SER A 23 -16.70 -11.21 13.35
N TYR A 24 -16.18 -11.94 12.36
CA TYR A 24 -14.77 -12.18 12.19
C TYR A 24 -13.97 -10.89 11.93
N LYS A 25 -14.54 -9.90 11.24
CA LYS A 25 -13.89 -8.60 11.00
C LYS A 25 -13.49 -7.87 12.28
N TYR A 26 -14.29 -7.96 13.36
CA TYR A 26 -13.95 -7.34 14.65
C TYR A 26 -12.73 -7.98 15.29
N PHE A 27 -12.65 -9.30 15.24
CA PHE A 27 -11.48 -10.03 15.73
C PHE A 27 -10.23 -9.69 14.90
N GLN A 28 -10.37 -9.64 13.56
CA GLN A 28 -9.29 -9.28 12.67
C GLN A 28 -8.81 -7.84 12.92
N ALA A 29 -9.74 -6.91 13.09
CA ALA A 29 -9.41 -5.52 13.39
C ALA A 29 -8.66 -5.37 14.71
N ALA A 30 -9.10 -6.06 15.77
CA ALA A 30 -8.40 -6.05 17.05
C ALA A 30 -7.00 -6.65 16.96
N SER A 31 -6.86 -7.79 16.23
CA SER A 31 -5.56 -8.44 16.00
C SER A 31 -4.62 -7.52 15.21
N LYS A 32 -5.10 -6.92 14.11
CA LYS A 32 -4.29 -6.03 13.26
C LYS A 32 -3.92 -4.74 13.98
N ALA A 33 -4.83 -4.15 14.73
CA ALA A 33 -4.55 -2.98 15.54
C ALA A 33 -3.47 -3.27 16.61
N MET A 34 -3.50 -4.47 17.21
CA MET A 34 -2.46 -4.89 18.15
C MET A 34 -1.13 -5.10 17.44
N ASP A 35 -1.11 -5.78 16.30
CA ASP A 35 0.10 -6.03 15.51
C ASP A 35 0.77 -4.71 15.08
N ILE A 36 0.00 -3.73 14.60
CA ILE A 36 0.48 -2.39 14.25
C ILE A 36 1.02 -1.66 15.49
N ARG A 37 0.26 -1.65 16.57
CA ARG A 37 0.62 -0.92 17.79
C ARG A 37 1.90 -1.44 18.46
N ASN A 38 2.11 -2.75 18.42
CA ASN A 38 3.24 -3.43 19.05
C ASN A 38 4.44 -3.59 18.12
N GLY A 39 4.33 -3.14 16.85
CA GLY A 39 5.39 -3.29 15.85
C GLY A 39 5.62 -4.74 15.38
N SER A 40 4.70 -5.68 15.70
CA SER A 40 4.81 -7.07 15.23
C SER A 40 4.40 -7.26 13.75
N TRP A 41 3.77 -6.25 13.18
CA TRP A 41 3.60 -6.05 11.74
C TRP A 41 4.28 -4.74 11.38
N SER A 42 5.40 -4.82 10.68
CA SER A 42 6.23 -3.69 10.28
C SER A 42 6.87 -3.97 8.94
N GLU A 43 7.15 -2.93 8.21
CA GLU A 43 7.88 -2.95 6.95
C GLU A 43 9.06 -1.99 7.06
N PRO A 44 10.22 -2.31 6.44
CA PRO A 44 11.43 -1.46 6.56
C PRO A 44 11.19 -0.01 6.13
N GLU A 45 10.38 0.21 5.10
CA GLU A 45 10.12 1.52 4.51
C GLU A 45 9.35 2.47 5.43
N LEU A 46 8.74 1.96 6.52
CA LEU A 46 8.15 2.81 7.56
C LEU A 46 9.18 3.77 8.17
N GLU A 47 10.46 3.37 8.19
CA GLU A 47 11.57 4.21 8.65
C GLU A 47 11.82 5.42 7.74
N LEU A 48 11.33 5.41 6.49
CA LEU A 48 11.43 6.54 5.56
C LEU A 48 10.41 7.65 5.83
N ILE A 49 9.32 7.35 6.52
CA ILE A 49 8.23 8.30 6.76
C ILE A 49 8.74 9.62 7.38
N PRO A 50 9.59 9.62 8.43
CA PRO A 50 10.10 10.85 9.03
C PRO A 50 10.97 11.70 8.09
N PHE A 51 11.57 11.09 7.08
CA PHE A 51 12.33 11.82 6.04
C PHE A 51 11.39 12.39 4.98
N ALA A 52 10.38 11.62 4.57
CA ALA A 52 9.48 11.98 3.48
C ALA A 52 8.53 13.14 3.82
N ILE A 53 8.11 13.25 5.09
CA ILE A 53 7.04 14.18 5.50
C ILE A 53 7.47 15.11 6.63
N ARG A 54 6.71 16.22 6.79
CA ARG A 54 6.81 17.16 7.92
C ARG A 54 5.44 17.32 8.57
N PRO A 55 5.38 17.68 9.86
CA PRO A 55 4.11 17.97 10.53
C PRO A 55 3.28 19.02 9.76
N GLY A 56 1.98 18.75 9.60
CA GLY A 56 1.06 19.64 8.90
C GLY A 56 0.91 19.40 7.40
N GLU A 57 1.78 18.62 6.77
CA GLU A 57 1.70 18.28 5.35
C GLU A 57 0.59 17.24 5.07
N THR A 58 0.41 16.87 3.80
CA THR A 58 -0.57 15.86 3.38
C THR A 58 0.13 14.65 2.80
N ALA A 59 -0.45 13.47 3.00
CA ALA A 59 -0.03 12.22 2.36
C ALA A 59 -1.22 11.44 1.81
N LEU A 60 -0.94 10.61 0.80
CA LEU A 60 -1.86 9.61 0.24
C LEU A 60 -1.37 8.21 0.61
N ASP A 61 -2.33 7.32 0.91
CA ASP A 61 -2.12 5.90 1.16
C ASP A 61 -3.06 5.12 0.24
N LEU A 62 -2.52 4.68 -0.91
CA LEU A 62 -3.25 3.98 -1.96
C LEU A 62 -3.06 2.47 -1.76
N GLY A 63 -4.15 1.75 -1.51
CA GLY A 63 -4.12 0.37 -1.04
C GLY A 63 -3.88 0.31 0.48
N ALA A 64 -4.62 1.11 1.24
CA ALA A 64 -4.39 1.26 2.68
C ALA A 64 -4.55 -0.03 3.49
N ASN A 65 -5.17 -1.05 2.93
CA ASN A 65 -5.35 -2.36 3.54
C ASN A 65 -5.93 -2.21 4.97
N PHE A 66 -5.28 -2.73 5.99
CA PHE A 66 -5.69 -2.59 7.40
C PHE A 66 -5.08 -1.37 8.10
N GLY A 67 -4.39 -0.46 7.36
CA GLY A 67 -3.96 0.85 7.84
C GLY A 67 -2.58 0.91 8.48
N LEU A 68 -1.65 0.00 8.13
CA LEU A 68 -0.28 0.04 8.63
C LEU A 68 0.38 1.39 8.30
N TYR A 69 0.47 1.74 7.02
CA TYR A 69 1.05 3.02 6.58
C TYR A 69 0.23 4.20 7.05
N SER A 70 -1.11 4.14 6.91
CA SER A 70 -2.01 5.19 7.40
C SER A 70 -1.75 5.55 8.86
N TYR A 71 -1.50 4.57 9.73
CA TYR A 71 -1.20 4.78 11.15
C TYR A 71 0.10 5.55 11.35
N HIS A 72 1.20 5.07 10.76
CA HIS A 72 2.52 5.66 10.95
C HIS A 72 2.60 7.06 10.33
N ILE A 73 2.06 7.24 9.12
CA ILE A 73 1.98 8.54 8.43
C ILE A 73 1.15 9.53 9.26
N SER A 74 -0.03 9.11 9.75
CA SER A 74 -0.91 9.94 10.59
C SER A 74 -0.20 10.47 11.83
N ARG A 75 0.58 9.63 12.49
CA ARG A 75 1.33 10.02 13.69
C ARG A 75 2.47 11.01 13.37
N ALA A 76 3.19 10.77 12.29
CA ALA A 76 4.31 11.62 11.90
C ALA A 76 3.84 13.00 11.40
N LEU A 77 2.70 13.07 10.71
CA LEU A 77 2.09 14.34 10.26
C LEU A 77 1.51 15.17 11.42
N GLY A 78 1.16 14.53 12.54
CA GLY A 78 0.53 15.20 13.68
C GLY A 78 -0.89 15.70 13.39
N ALA A 79 -1.48 16.43 14.34
CA ALA A 79 -2.89 16.83 14.28
C ALA A 79 -3.23 17.82 13.15
N ALA A 80 -2.27 18.61 12.69
CA ALA A 80 -2.45 19.59 11.62
C ALA A 80 -2.35 18.99 10.21
N GLY A 81 -1.68 17.81 10.08
CA GLY A 81 -1.54 17.14 8.79
C GLY A 81 -2.75 16.30 8.41
N ARG A 82 -2.76 15.77 7.20
CA ARG A 82 -3.85 14.97 6.65
C ARG A 82 -3.34 13.72 5.92
N VAL A 83 -4.06 12.62 6.08
CA VAL A 83 -3.88 11.41 5.29
C VAL A 83 -5.18 11.13 4.54
N TYR A 84 -5.10 10.90 3.25
CA TYR A 84 -6.18 10.36 2.45
C TYR A 84 -5.87 8.91 2.11
N ALA A 85 -6.63 7.98 2.69
CA ALA A 85 -6.43 6.55 2.58
C ALA A 85 -7.51 5.91 1.70
N PHE A 86 -7.09 5.11 0.72
CA PHE A 86 -7.96 4.46 -0.25
C PHE A 86 -7.82 2.95 -0.14
N GLU A 87 -8.94 2.26 0.04
CA GLU A 87 -9.03 0.80 0.09
C GLU A 87 -10.31 0.36 -0.62
N PRO A 88 -10.22 -0.29 -1.79
CA PRO A 88 -11.40 -0.61 -2.59
C PRO A 88 -12.21 -1.80 -2.07
N VAL A 89 -11.59 -2.76 -1.37
CA VAL A 89 -12.24 -4.02 -0.99
C VAL A 89 -13.13 -3.79 0.24
N PRO A 90 -14.46 -3.98 0.16
CA PRO A 90 -15.39 -3.61 1.24
C PRO A 90 -15.04 -4.24 2.59
N PHE A 91 -14.74 -5.53 2.62
CA PHE A 91 -14.36 -6.22 3.87
C PHE A 91 -13.09 -5.64 4.50
N THR A 92 -12.08 -5.33 3.68
CA THR A 92 -10.83 -4.72 4.14
C THR A 92 -11.07 -3.31 4.62
N PHE A 93 -11.86 -2.53 3.88
CA PHE A 93 -12.23 -1.18 4.25
C PHE A 93 -13.01 -1.11 5.56
N GLU A 94 -14.01 -1.98 5.76
CA GLU A 94 -14.74 -2.07 7.04
C GLU A 94 -13.80 -2.44 8.20
N THR A 95 -12.85 -3.34 7.96
CA THR A 95 -11.83 -3.70 8.94
C THR A 95 -10.89 -2.53 9.23
N LEU A 96 -10.44 -1.79 8.21
CA LEU A 96 -9.66 -0.55 8.34
C LEU A 96 -10.40 0.49 9.19
N GLN A 97 -11.71 0.64 8.99
CA GLN A 97 -12.54 1.53 9.79
C GLN A 97 -12.50 1.18 11.28
N LEU A 98 -12.56 -0.13 11.60
CA LEU A 98 -12.49 -0.62 12.98
C LEU A 98 -11.08 -0.44 13.57
N VAL A 99 -10.01 -0.74 12.81
CA VAL A 99 -8.62 -0.49 13.21
C VAL A 99 -8.42 0.99 13.50
N ALA A 100 -8.92 1.86 12.64
CA ALA A 100 -8.82 3.31 12.80
C ALA A 100 -9.52 3.82 14.08
N LYS A 101 -10.64 3.21 14.48
CA LYS A 101 -11.31 3.50 15.77
C LYS A 101 -10.46 3.05 16.95
N ILE A 102 -9.94 1.82 16.91
CA ILE A 102 -9.12 1.24 18.00
C ILE A 102 -7.83 2.05 18.19
N LEU A 103 -7.15 2.39 17.10
CA LEU A 103 -5.88 3.13 17.12
C LEU A 103 -6.06 4.66 17.16
N ARG A 104 -7.32 5.13 17.11
CA ARG A 104 -7.70 6.55 17.19
C ARG A 104 -7.06 7.40 16.10
N PHE A 105 -7.23 7.02 14.84
CA PHE A 105 -6.82 7.85 13.68
C PHE A 105 -7.61 9.16 13.69
N LYS A 106 -6.96 10.29 13.92
CA LYS A 106 -7.63 11.59 14.06
C LYS A 106 -7.65 12.41 12.76
N ASN A 107 -6.63 12.24 11.92
CA ASN A 107 -6.37 13.04 10.73
C ASN A 107 -6.34 12.18 9.44
N VAL A 108 -6.99 11.00 9.45
CA VAL A 108 -7.08 10.10 8.31
C VAL A 108 -8.51 10.09 7.77
N THR A 109 -8.68 10.59 6.55
CA THR A 109 -9.93 10.43 5.77
C THR A 109 -9.81 9.16 4.93
N ARG A 110 -10.77 8.25 5.04
CA ARG A 110 -10.76 6.93 4.41
C ARG A 110 -11.85 6.83 3.36
N PHE A 111 -11.51 6.27 2.21
CA PHE A 111 -12.40 6.09 1.07
C PHE A 111 -12.45 4.62 0.65
N GLU A 112 -13.67 4.07 0.52
CA GLU A 112 -13.91 2.75 -0.07
C GLU A 112 -13.87 2.86 -1.58
N LYS A 113 -12.67 3.12 -2.13
CA LYS A 113 -12.47 3.39 -3.55
C LYS A 113 -11.09 2.94 -3.98
N GLY A 114 -11.00 2.43 -5.21
CA GLY A 114 -9.73 2.25 -5.91
C GLY A 114 -9.28 3.54 -6.58
N CYS A 115 -8.01 3.58 -6.97
CA CYS A 115 -7.41 4.70 -7.69
C CYS A 115 -6.99 4.25 -9.10
N GLY A 116 -7.28 5.06 -10.12
CA GLY A 116 -6.96 4.72 -11.50
C GLY A 116 -6.86 5.94 -12.40
N GLU A 117 -6.54 5.70 -13.68
CA GLU A 117 -6.40 6.76 -14.68
C GLU A 117 -7.74 7.42 -15.04
N LYS A 118 -8.84 6.64 -14.93
CA LYS A 118 -10.20 7.10 -15.20
C LYS A 118 -11.13 6.63 -14.08
N ALA A 119 -12.13 7.45 -13.77
CA ALA A 119 -13.20 7.05 -12.87
C ALA A 119 -14.07 5.96 -13.53
N GLY A 120 -14.53 4.99 -12.72
CA GLY A 120 -15.33 3.87 -13.21
C GLY A 120 -15.57 2.81 -12.15
N LYS A 121 -15.81 1.60 -12.61
CA LYS A 121 -15.90 0.41 -11.77
C LYS A 121 -14.96 -0.66 -12.31
N ILE A 122 -14.36 -1.40 -11.40
CA ILE A 122 -13.48 -2.52 -11.70
C ILE A 122 -13.90 -3.73 -10.88
N SER A 123 -13.74 -4.91 -11.43
CA SER A 123 -13.96 -6.17 -10.73
C SER A 123 -12.63 -6.77 -10.30
N PHE A 124 -12.52 -7.07 -9.01
CA PHE A 124 -11.40 -7.80 -8.43
C PHE A 124 -11.82 -9.22 -8.06
N GLU A 125 -10.95 -10.18 -8.27
CA GLU A 125 -11.06 -11.48 -7.65
C GLU A 125 -10.31 -11.46 -6.32
N VAL A 126 -11.04 -11.60 -5.23
CA VAL A 126 -10.47 -11.67 -3.88
C VAL A 126 -10.36 -13.14 -3.49
N PRO A 127 -9.13 -13.65 -3.26
CA PRO A 127 -8.94 -15.02 -2.84
C PRO A 127 -9.59 -15.29 -1.48
N VAL A 128 -10.24 -16.45 -1.37
CA VAL A 128 -10.83 -16.93 -0.12
C VAL A 128 -9.95 -18.06 0.41
N GLN A 129 -9.43 -17.89 1.62
CA GLN A 129 -8.62 -18.92 2.29
C GLN A 129 -9.46 -20.17 2.59
N ALA A 130 -8.82 -21.32 2.79
CA ALA A 130 -9.50 -22.56 3.23
C ALA A 130 -10.26 -22.42 4.56
N SER A 131 -10.03 -21.34 5.30
CA SER A 131 -10.79 -20.94 6.49
C SER A 131 -12.10 -20.23 6.16
N GLY A 132 -12.35 -19.85 4.89
CA GLY A 132 -13.42 -18.97 4.46
C GLY A 132 -13.08 -17.47 4.56
N ALA A 133 -11.99 -17.09 5.23
CA ALA A 133 -11.60 -15.70 5.39
C ALA A 133 -11.02 -15.12 4.08
N PHE A 134 -11.31 -13.84 3.80
CA PHE A 134 -10.73 -13.13 2.67
C PHE A 134 -9.22 -12.95 2.84
N ALA A 135 -8.45 -13.23 1.80
CA ALA A 135 -7.06 -12.84 1.68
C ALA A 135 -6.99 -11.46 0.99
N ALA A 136 -7.46 -10.46 1.69
CA ALA A 136 -7.74 -9.14 1.13
C ALA A 136 -6.50 -8.40 0.59
N GLY A 137 -5.30 -8.68 1.13
CA GLY A 137 -4.04 -8.14 0.59
C GLY A 137 -3.51 -8.90 -0.63
N GLN A 138 -4.35 -9.66 -1.34
CA GLN A 138 -3.99 -10.42 -2.53
C GLN A 138 -5.15 -10.40 -3.54
N ALA A 139 -5.91 -9.31 -3.56
CA ALA A 139 -6.94 -9.10 -4.54
C ALA A 139 -6.27 -8.80 -5.91
N TYR A 140 -6.68 -9.49 -6.97
CA TYR A 140 -6.17 -9.29 -8.32
C TYR A 140 -7.30 -9.13 -9.33
N ILE A 141 -7.01 -8.53 -10.49
CA ILE A 141 -7.99 -8.46 -11.57
C ILE A 141 -8.24 -9.84 -12.15
N GLY A 142 -9.51 -10.19 -12.29
CA GLY A 142 -9.96 -11.51 -12.75
C GLY A 142 -9.38 -11.94 -14.11
N GLY A 143 -9.12 -13.25 -14.23
CA GLY A 143 -8.66 -13.90 -15.47
C GLY A 143 -7.21 -14.32 -15.48
N ARG A 144 -6.39 -13.97 -14.48
CA ARG A 144 -5.01 -14.44 -14.41
C ARG A 144 -4.88 -15.60 -13.43
N ARG A 145 -4.54 -16.79 -13.96
CA ARG A 145 -4.12 -17.94 -13.13
C ARG A 145 -2.66 -17.77 -12.75
N ASP A 146 -2.31 -18.09 -11.49
CA ASP A 146 -0.92 -18.20 -11.07
C ASP A 146 -0.33 -19.51 -11.62
N ASP A 147 0.21 -19.45 -12.84
CA ASP A 147 0.83 -20.59 -13.53
C ASP A 147 2.32 -20.76 -13.16
N ARG A 148 2.80 -20.06 -12.12
CA ARG A 148 4.18 -20.19 -11.64
C ARG A 148 4.40 -21.56 -10.98
N GLU A 149 4.72 -22.56 -11.82
CA GLU A 149 5.29 -23.83 -11.34
C GLU A 149 6.62 -23.56 -10.64
N GLY A 150 6.71 -23.88 -9.35
CA GLY A 150 7.98 -24.01 -8.61
C GLY A 150 8.27 -23.00 -7.50
N LYS A 151 7.45 -21.97 -7.25
CA LYS A 151 7.51 -21.23 -5.98
C LYS A 151 6.34 -21.64 -5.10
N GLU A 152 6.66 -22.16 -3.91
CA GLU A 152 5.70 -22.51 -2.86
C GLU A 152 4.90 -21.30 -2.38
N THR A 153 3.96 -20.83 -3.17
CA THR A 153 2.82 -20.16 -2.61
C THR A 153 1.96 -21.22 -1.92
N GLN A 154 2.33 -21.56 -0.68
CA GLN A 154 1.66 -22.57 0.14
C GLN A 154 0.23 -22.20 0.52
N VAL A 155 -0.38 -21.24 -0.13
CA VAL A 155 -1.77 -20.88 0.08
C VAL A 155 -2.57 -21.29 -1.16
N ARG A 156 -2.99 -22.56 -1.19
CA ARG A 156 -4.03 -23.00 -2.12
C ARG A 156 -5.32 -22.27 -1.75
N TRP A 157 -5.71 -21.34 -2.59
CA TRP A 157 -6.99 -20.64 -2.46
C TRP A 157 -8.12 -21.67 -2.66
N ALA A 158 -9.07 -21.70 -1.73
CA ALA A 158 -10.22 -22.59 -1.83
C ALA A 158 -11.20 -22.12 -2.92
N SER A 159 -11.27 -20.82 -3.14
CA SER A 159 -12.12 -20.16 -4.15
C SER A 159 -11.70 -18.70 -4.28
N THR A 160 -12.23 -18.00 -5.30
CA THR A 160 -12.20 -16.54 -5.41
C THR A 160 -13.61 -16.00 -5.29
N ARG A 161 -13.74 -14.77 -4.85
CA ARG A 161 -15.00 -14.02 -4.86
C ARG A 161 -14.79 -12.75 -5.67
N GLU A 162 -15.67 -12.55 -6.65
CA GLU A 162 -15.70 -11.32 -7.42
C GLU A 162 -16.26 -10.17 -6.57
N VAL A 163 -15.54 -9.04 -6.54
CA VAL A 163 -15.92 -7.82 -5.83
C VAL A 163 -15.82 -6.65 -6.79
N VAL A 164 -16.95 -5.98 -7.05
CA VAL A 164 -16.97 -4.78 -7.89
C VAL A 164 -16.68 -3.56 -7.02
N CYS A 165 -15.64 -2.82 -7.35
CA CYS A 165 -15.20 -1.64 -6.63
C CYS A 165 -15.31 -0.39 -7.50
N GLU A 166 -15.62 0.74 -6.88
CA GLU A 166 -15.57 2.04 -7.53
C GLU A 166 -14.12 2.52 -7.62
N VAL A 167 -13.74 3.04 -8.80
CA VAL A 167 -12.42 3.62 -9.05
C VAL A 167 -12.58 5.11 -9.32
N ILE A 168 -11.70 5.91 -8.74
CA ILE A 168 -11.67 7.35 -8.94
C ILE A 168 -10.36 7.79 -9.60
N ARG A 169 -10.40 8.96 -10.20
CA ARG A 169 -9.22 9.67 -10.67
C ARG A 169 -8.83 10.71 -9.61
N LEU A 170 -7.62 10.58 -9.04
CA LEU A 170 -7.18 11.39 -7.89
C LEU A 170 -7.17 12.89 -8.20
N ASP A 171 -6.74 13.29 -9.39
CA ASP A 171 -6.69 14.68 -9.83
C ASP A 171 -8.06 15.40 -9.85
N ASP A 172 -9.15 14.60 -9.95
CA ASP A 172 -10.52 15.14 -10.03
C ASP A 172 -11.31 14.92 -8.73
N PHE A 173 -10.86 13.98 -7.90
CA PHE A 173 -11.60 13.55 -6.71
C PHE A 173 -11.15 14.28 -5.43
N LEU A 174 -9.85 14.52 -5.30
CA LEU A 174 -9.32 15.15 -4.09
C LEU A 174 -9.59 16.67 -4.07
N PRO A 175 -9.86 17.22 -2.87
CA PRO A 175 -9.93 18.66 -2.71
C PRO A 175 -8.57 19.29 -3.00
N GLU A 176 -8.52 20.63 -3.07
CA GLU A 176 -7.24 21.32 -3.20
C GLU A 176 -6.33 21.00 -2.01
N ILE A 177 -5.13 20.52 -2.34
CA ILE A 177 -4.09 20.16 -1.38
C ILE A 177 -3.02 21.24 -1.42
N ASN A 178 -2.64 21.76 -0.24
CA ASN A 178 -1.60 22.78 -0.16
C ASN A 178 -0.20 22.19 -0.36
N GLU A 179 0.07 21.09 0.29
CA GLU A 179 1.38 20.39 0.23
C GLU A 179 1.13 18.89 0.28
N LEU A 180 1.41 18.18 -0.81
CA LEU A 180 1.44 16.72 -0.87
C LEU A 180 2.92 16.27 -0.80
N SER A 181 3.29 15.55 0.24
CA SER A 181 4.69 15.19 0.49
C SER A 181 5.01 13.74 0.30
N LEU A 182 4.02 12.87 0.48
CA LEU A 182 4.19 11.42 0.39
C LEU A 182 2.98 10.77 -0.30
N ILE A 183 3.27 9.84 -1.19
CA ILE A 183 2.32 8.84 -1.67
C ILE A 183 2.89 7.46 -1.34
N LYS A 184 2.19 6.65 -0.53
CA LYS A 184 2.38 5.19 -0.51
C LYS A 184 1.44 4.60 -1.53
N CYS A 185 1.93 3.71 -2.37
CA CYS A 185 1.13 3.00 -3.37
C CYS A 185 1.48 1.52 -3.36
N ASP A 186 0.45 0.70 -3.10
CA ASP A 186 0.53 -0.74 -3.02
C ASP A 186 -0.86 -1.27 -3.41
N ILE A 187 -1.07 -1.44 -4.71
CA ILE A 187 -2.39 -1.74 -5.31
C ILE A 187 -2.32 -2.88 -6.33
N GLU A 188 -1.35 -3.78 -6.11
CA GLU A 188 -1.26 -5.09 -6.74
C GLU A 188 -1.26 -5.04 -8.29
N GLY A 189 -0.44 -4.11 -8.86
CA GLY A 189 -0.18 -3.98 -10.30
C GLY A 189 -0.89 -2.82 -11.00
N ALA A 190 -1.81 -2.10 -10.32
CA ALA A 190 -2.52 -0.96 -10.91
C ALA A 190 -1.81 0.40 -10.70
N GLU A 191 -0.56 0.40 -10.20
CA GLU A 191 0.19 1.57 -9.75
C GLU A 191 0.29 2.64 -10.85
N LEU A 192 0.65 2.25 -12.08
CA LEU A 192 0.79 3.19 -13.19
C LEU A 192 -0.52 3.91 -13.51
N PHE A 193 -1.66 3.20 -13.43
CA PHE A 193 -2.97 3.84 -13.68
C PHE A 193 -3.33 4.84 -12.58
N ALA A 194 -3.03 4.52 -11.31
CA ALA A 194 -3.23 5.45 -10.21
C ALA A 194 -2.35 6.70 -10.36
N PHE A 195 -1.07 6.54 -10.74
CA PHE A 195 -0.15 7.65 -10.96
C PHE A 195 -0.56 8.50 -12.17
N ARG A 196 -1.04 7.90 -13.27
CA ARG A 196 -1.60 8.65 -14.40
C ARG A 196 -2.85 9.45 -13.97
N GLY A 197 -3.66 8.89 -13.07
CA GLY A 197 -4.81 9.58 -12.46
C GLY A 197 -4.45 10.67 -11.47
N ALA A 198 -3.22 10.70 -10.98
CA ALA A 198 -2.67 11.70 -10.05
C ALA A 198 -1.62 12.61 -10.71
N ARG A 199 -1.51 12.62 -12.04
CA ARG A 199 -0.41 13.28 -12.77
C ARG A 199 -0.26 14.75 -12.42
N LYS A 200 -1.38 15.48 -12.28
CA LYS A 200 -1.36 16.91 -11.93
C LYS A 200 -0.89 17.10 -10.48
N LEU A 201 -1.39 16.28 -9.56
CA LEU A 201 -0.98 16.30 -8.15
C LEU A 201 0.52 16.02 -8.01
N ILE A 202 1.02 14.96 -8.68
CA ILE A 202 2.43 14.59 -8.66
C ILE A 202 3.30 15.70 -9.24
N GLY A 203 2.97 16.22 -10.44
CA GLY A 203 3.73 17.28 -11.08
C GLY A 203 3.71 18.63 -10.34
N LYS A 204 2.61 18.93 -9.61
CA LYS A 204 2.48 20.16 -8.81
C LYS A 204 3.28 20.10 -7.51
N HIS A 205 3.25 18.96 -6.82
CA HIS A 205 3.74 18.85 -5.44
C HIS A 205 5.06 18.08 -5.31
N LEU A 206 5.44 17.30 -6.32
CA LEU A 206 6.66 16.48 -6.37
C LEU A 206 6.85 15.64 -5.09
N PRO A 207 5.82 14.85 -4.66
CA PRO A 207 5.90 14.07 -3.44
C PRO A 207 6.96 12.98 -3.54
N THR A 208 7.50 12.54 -2.40
CA THR A 208 8.17 11.25 -2.34
C THR A 208 7.13 10.16 -2.57
N VAL A 209 7.48 9.12 -3.35
CA VAL A 209 6.56 8.01 -3.61
C VAL A 209 7.21 6.71 -3.14
N ILE A 210 6.59 6.03 -2.17
CA ILE A 210 6.93 4.66 -1.78
C ILE A 210 5.96 3.75 -2.52
N CYS A 211 6.49 2.90 -3.39
CA CYS A 211 5.69 2.09 -4.30
C CYS A 211 6.12 0.62 -4.20
N GLU A 212 5.18 -0.28 -3.94
CA GLU A 212 5.42 -1.69 -4.19
C GLU A 212 5.45 -1.91 -5.70
N ILE A 213 6.52 -2.54 -6.19
CA ILE A 213 6.68 -2.89 -7.61
C ILE A 213 6.79 -4.40 -7.71
N ASN A 214 5.77 -5.03 -8.28
CA ASN A 214 5.79 -6.43 -8.63
C ASN A 214 5.63 -6.56 -10.15
N PRO A 215 6.70 -6.86 -10.90
CA PRO A 215 6.64 -6.95 -12.37
C PRO A 215 5.59 -7.94 -12.88
N TRP A 216 5.34 -9.02 -12.13
CA TRP A 216 4.34 -10.00 -12.51
C TRP A 216 2.90 -9.45 -12.40
N PHE A 217 2.61 -8.66 -11.36
CA PHE A 217 1.30 -7.99 -11.24
C PHE A 217 1.13 -6.91 -12.32
N LEU A 218 2.16 -6.10 -12.59
CA LEU A 218 2.14 -5.09 -13.64
C LEU A 218 1.78 -5.71 -15.01
N GLU A 219 2.43 -6.84 -15.38
CA GLU A 219 2.12 -7.55 -16.61
C GLU A 219 0.64 -8.01 -16.67
N GLY A 220 0.04 -8.36 -15.53
CA GLY A 220 -1.37 -8.71 -15.42
C GLY A 220 -2.31 -7.62 -15.90
N PHE A 221 -1.88 -6.36 -15.76
CA PHE A 221 -2.55 -5.17 -16.23
C PHE A 221 -2.08 -4.71 -17.63
N GLY A 222 -1.19 -5.48 -18.28
CA GLY A 222 -0.59 -5.11 -19.56
C GLY A 222 0.40 -3.95 -19.46
N VAL A 223 0.92 -3.70 -18.26
CA VAL A 223 1.90 -2.64 -17.97
C VAL A 223 3.30 -3.25 -17.94
N ARG A 224 4.24 -2.66 -18.68
CA ARG A 224 5.66 -3.01 -18.58
C ARG A 224 6.30 -2.17 -17.46
N LEU A 225 7.30 -2.76 -16.80
CA LEU A 225 8.06 -2.07 -15.75
C LEU A 225 8.66 -0.75 -16.22
N GLU A 226 9.17 -0.71 -17.47
CA GLU A 226 9.74 0.50 -18.07
C GLU A 226 8.72 1.63 -18.22
N GLU A 227 7.44 1.30 -18.42
CA GLU A 227 6.38 2.33 -18.51
C GLU A 227 6.11 2.98 -17.14
N LEU A 228 6.15 2.17 -16.07
CA LEU A 228 6.00 2.67 -14.71
C LEU A 228 7.18 3.59 -14.32
N THR A 229 8.41 3.14 -14.57
CA THR A 229 9.60 3.93 -14.20
C THR A 229 9.73 5.17 -15.08
N ALA A 230 9.45 5.08 -16.40
CA ALA A 230 9.46 6.22 -17.31
C ALA A 230 8.47 7.31 -16.88
N PHE A 231 7.28 6.94 -16.35
CA PHE A 231 6.32 7.93 -15.85
C PHE A 231 6.95 8.89 -14.82
N PHE A 232 7.84 8.39 -13.98
CA PHE A 232 8.54 9.19 -12.97
C PHE A 232 9.82 9.83 -13.52
N PHE A 233 10.60 9.13 -14.33
CA PHE A 233 11.85 9.65 -14.91
C PHE A 233 11.60 10.82 -15.85
N ASP A 234 10.49 10.83 -16.60
CA ASP A 234 10.04 11.96 -17.42
C ASP A 234 9.68 13.22 -16.60
N GLN A 235 9.59 13.10 -15.29
CA GLN A 235 9.34 14.16 -14.32
C GLN A 235 10.56 14.36 -13.39
N ASP A 236 11.77 13.99 -13.82
CA ASP A 236 13.04 14.15 -13.11
C ASP A 236 13.18 13.36 -11.80
N TYR A 237 12.28 12.41 -11.50
CA TYR A 237 12.44 11.55 -10.34
C TYR A 237 13.60 10.58 -10.52
N ARG A 238 14.16 10.14 -9.40
CA ARG A 238 15.14 9.06 -9.33
C ARG A 238 14.59 7.91 -8.52
N LEU A 239 14.98 6.68 -8.89
CA LEU A 239 14.54 5.45 -8.24
C LEU A 239 15.58 4.98 -7.23
N TYR A 240 15.11 4.64 -6.02
CA TYR A 240 15.93 4.12 -4.94
C TYR A 240 15.30 2.87 -4.34
N HIS A 241 16.16 1.99 -3.80
CA HIS A 241 15.78 0.91 -2.92
C HIS A 241 16.23 1.24 -1.50
N TYR A 242 15.33 1.06 -0.53
CA TYR A 242 15.66 1.23 0.87
C TYR A 242 16.22 -0.06 1.45
N ARG A 243 17.34 0.04 2.16
CA ARG A 243 17.97 -1.07 2.86
C ARG A 243 18.17 -0.68 4.31
N SER A 244 17.74 -1.56 5.20
CA SER A 244 17.99 -1.44 6.64
C SER A 244 18.62 -2.75 7.10
N GLN A 245 19.90 -2.70 7.48
CA GLN A 245 20.66 -3.86 7.94
C GLN A 245 21.60 -3.43 9.07
N ASP A 246 21.63 -4.22 10.16
CA ASP A 246 22.51 -4.02 11.32
C ASP A 246 22.45 -2.62 11.96
N GLY A 247 21.29 -1.95 11.84
CA GLY A 247 21.07 -0.60 12.35
C GLY A 247 21.54 0.52 11.41
N GLU A 248 22.07 0.19 10.24
CA GLU A 248 22.38 1.15 9.20
C GLU A 248 21.24 1.21 8.18
N SER A 249 20.79 2.42 7.88
CA SER A 249 19.73 2.70 6.92
C SER A 249 20.31 3.40 5.70
N ALA A 250 19.96 2.91 4.50
CA ALA A 250 20.50 3.44 3.25
C ALA A 250 19.46 3.49 2.14
N LEU A 251 19.42 4.59 1.40
CA LEU A 251 18.76 4.70 0.10
C LEU A 251 19.79 4.50 -1.01
N VAL A 252 19.68 3.39 -1.73
CA VAL A 252 20.60 2.99 -2.79
C VAL A 252 19.95 3.28 -4.16
N PRO A 253 20.58 4.01 -5.07
CA PRO A 253 20.06 4.20 -6.42
C PRO A 253 19.87 2.86 -7.14
N VAL A 254 18.81 2.72 -7.93
CA VAL A 254 18.47 1.50 -8.66
C VAL A 254 18.12 1.85 -10.10
N GLU A 255 18.61 1.03 -11.05
CA GLU A 255 18.17 1.09 -12.44
C GLU A 255 16.94 0.19 -12.67
N THR A 256 16.10 0.54 -13.64
CA THR A 256 14.87 -0.23 -13.95
C THR A 256 15.14 -1.71 -14.15
N ARG A 257 16.25 -2.08 -14.81
CA ARG A 257 16.61 -3.48 -15.07
C ARG A 257 16.89 -4.32 -13.80
N ASP A 258 17.20 -3.66 -12.68
CA ASP A 258 17.56 -4.31 -11.42
C ASP A 258 16.36 -4.39 -10.46
N VAL A 259 15.19 -3.92 -10.90
CA VAL A 259 13.95 -3.97 -10.11
C VAL A 259 13.42 -5.40 -10.08
N VAL A 260 13.18 -5.89 -8.88
CA VAL A 260 12.48 -7.16 -8.57
C VAL A 260 11.23 -6.87 -7.77
N GLU A 261 10.50 -7.90 -7.33
CA GLU A 261 9.35 -7.73 -6.43
C GLU A 261 9.80 -7.19 -5.08
N ASP A 262 9.56 -5.90 -4.81
CA ASP A 262 9.89 -5.22 -3.54
C ASP A 262 9.26 -3.80 -3.50
N ASN A 263 9.44 -3.11 -2.37
CA ASN A 263 9.13 -1.69 -2.23
C ASN A 263 10.29 -0.82 -2.74
N TYR A 264 9.96 0.17 -3.55
CA TYR A 264 10.92 1.15 -4.08
C TYR A 264 10.48 2.58 -3.77
N VAL A 265 11.41 3.51 -3.88
CA VAL A 265 11.18 4.91 -3.55
C VAL A 265 11.55 5.79 -4.74
N PHE A 266 10.56 6.51 -5.28
CA PHE A 266 10.81 7.58 -6.24
C PHE A 266 10.95 8.90 -5.50
N ILE A 267 12.10 9.57 -5.69
CA ILE A 267 12.42 10.84 -5.05
C ILE A 267 12.79 11.86 -6.12
N HIS A 268 12.06 12.98 -6.14
CA HIS A 268 12.42 14.10 -6.97
C HIS A 268 13.63 14.86 -6.39
N PRO A 269 14.57 15.41 -7.19
CA PRO A 269 15.78 16.10 -6.71
C PRO A 269 15.51 17.17 -5.66
N GLN A 270 14.39 17.90 -5.77
CA GLN A 270 13.99 18.93 -4.80
C GLN A 270 13.69 18.35 -3.39
N ARG A 271 13.47 17.04 -3.25
CA ARG A 271 13.21 16.37 -1.97
C ARG A 271 14.44 15.63 -1.43
N LEU A 272 15.52 15.45 -2.22
CA LEU A 272 16.69 14.65 -1.83
C LEU A 272 17.36 15.16 -0.54
N SER A 273 17.36 16.47 -0.32
CA SER A 273 17.92 17.05 0.92
C SER A 273 17.26 16.52 2.20
N ARG A 274 16.02 16.08 2.12
CA ARG A 274 15.31 15.46 3.27
C ARG A 274 15.91 14.11 3.66
N PHE A 275 16.60 13.43 2.75
CA PHE A 275 17.16 12.08 2.89
C PHE A 275 18.69 12.06 2.98
N ALA A 276 19.34 13.23 3.09
CA ALA A 276 20.80 13.36 3.00
C ALA A 276 21.58 12.45 3.95
N SER A 277 21.03 12.13 5.13
CA SER A 277 21.69 11.28 6.12
C SER A 277 21.69 9.79 5.81
N ILE A 278 20.85 9.35 4.85
CA ILE A 278 20.70 7.93 4.48
C ILE A 278 20.92 7.68 2.99
N LEU A 279 21.28 8.72 2.22
CA LEU A 279 21.51 8.61 0.79
C LEU A 279 22.93 8.09 0.51
N VAL A 280 23.05 6.97 -0.20
CA VAL A 280 24.34 6.38 -0.61
C VAL A 280 24.72 6.87 -1.99
N GLY A 281 26.01 7.29 -2.14
CA GLY A 281 26.52 7.78 -3.42
C GLY A 281 26.04 9.20 -3.70
N GLY A 282 26.77 10.19 -3.19
CA GLY A 282 26.45 11.61 -3.21
C GLY A 282 25.91 12.15 -4.54
N ALA A 283 25.18 13.24 -4.41
CA ALA A 283 24.46 13.97 -5.46
C ALA A 283 25.23 14.19 -6.75
#